data_ce7ba6576aa7e0fe0f602a512250aab7
#
_entry.id   ce7ba6576aa7e0fe0f602a512250aab7
#
_cell.length_a   1.000
_cell.length_b   1.000
_cell.length_c   1.000
_cell.angle_alpha   90.00
_cell.angle_beta   90.00
_cell.angle_gamma   90.00
#
_symmetry.space_group_name_H-M   'P 1'
#
loop_
_entity.id
_entity.type
_entity.pdbx_description
1 polymer ?
#
loop_
_entity_poly.entity_id
_entity_poly.type
_entity_poly.pdbx_seq_one_letter_code
_entity_poly.pdbx_strand_id
1 'polypeptide(L)'
;ILVSAQGLHTLEHLVQFSQYHALYWTMRQSVGLLSPANAEWVHFVWNWSVLIAVILLLRGGVRNVWMWLLLLVAGFHAVEHTYTFIRYQMVLAELRTLGIDNIPAQGLPGIVGRDGWLARSELTRNTWICGIPGITTAVRLDVHFWWNAIEIALLLVGAHVFLRKTPPFLK
;
A
#
# COMPACT_ATOMS: atom_id res chain seq x y z
N ILE A 1 -17.13 6.83 -5.95
CA ILE A 1 -16.54 5.53 -6.35
C ILE A 1 -15.16 5.35 -5.69
N LEU A 2 -14.16 6.24 -5.94
CA LEU A 2 -12.80 6.05 -5.40
C LEU A 2 -12.78 5.98 -3.87
N VAL A 3 -13.51 6.85 -3.16
CA VAL A 3 -13.61 6.84 -1.68
C VAL A 3 -14.14 5.50 -1.17
N SER A 4 -15.21 4.96 -1.79
CA SER A 4 -15.79 3.68 -1.38
C SER A 4 -14.84 2.52 -1.65
N ALA A 5 -14.18 2.52 -2.81
CA ALA A 5 -13.25 1.49 -3.21
C ALA A 5 -12.00 1.47 -2.30
N GLN A 6 -11.37 2.64 -2.08
CA GLN A 6 -10.23 2.76 -1.18
C GLN A 6 -10.62 2.50 0.28
N GLY A 7 -11.84 2.86 0.69
CA GLY A 7 -12.36 2.55 2.02
C GLY A 7 -12.49 1.05 2.28
N LEU A 8 -12.99 0.28 1.30
CA LEU A 8 -13.06 -1.19 1.39
C LEU A 8 -11.66 -1.82 1.44
N HIS A 9 -10.73 -1.32 0.64
CA HIS A 9 -9.35 -1.80 0.66
C HIS A 9 -8.67 -1.49 1.99
N THR A 10 -8.87 -0.28 2.54
CA THR A 10 -8.39 0.09 3.87
C THR A 10 -9.00 -0.78 4.97
N LEU A 11 -10.29 -1.13 4.85
CA LEU A 11 -10.95 -2.03 5.80
C LEU A 11 -10.30 -3.42 5.81
N GLU A 12 -9.92 -3.94 4.65
CA GLU A 12 -9.19 -5.20 4.54
C GLU A 12 -7.88 -5.16 5.34
N HIS A 13 -7.08 -4.09 5.17
CA HIS A 13 -5.85 -3.91 5.93
C HIS A 13 -6.08 -3.65 7.42
N LEU A 14 -7.17 -2.98 7.81
CA LEU A 14 -7.56 -2.81 9.21
C LEU A 14 -7.89 -4.16 9.86
N VAL A 15 -8.57 -5.06 9.14
CA VAL A 15 -8.85 -6.41 9.63
C VAL A 15 -7.56 -7.21 9.79
N GLN A 16 -6.65 -7.18 8.82
CA GLN A 16 -5.34 -7.83 8.93
C GLN A 16 -4.53 -7.31 10.11
N PHE A 17 -4.49 -5.99 10.29
CA PHE A 17 -3.84 -5.34 11.43
C PHE A 17 -4.43 -5.80 12.76
N SER A 18 -5.78 -5.87 12.85
CA SER A 18 -6.48 -6.33 14.05
C SER A 18 -6.24 -7.82 14.32
N GLN A 19 -6.23 -8.66 13.29
CA GLN A 19 -5.90 -10.08 13.41
C GLN A 19 -4.50 -10.27 13.99
N TYR A 20 -3.53 -9.48 13.54
CA TYR A 20 -2.15 -9.59 14.00
C TYR A 20 -1.97 -9.04 15.43
N HIS A 21 -2.44 -7.81 15.70
CA HIS A 21 -2.16 -7.10 16.96
C HIS A 21 -3.15 -7.39 18.08
N ALA A 22 -4.45 -7.58 17.77
CA ALA A 22 -5.48 -7.78 18.77
C ALA A 22 -5.78 -9.27 19.02
N LEU A 23 -5.74 -10.10 17.95
CA LEU A 23 -5.97 -11.54 18.09
C LEU A 23 -4.67 -12.34 18.20
N TYR A 24 -3.51 -11.68 18.11
CA TYR A 24 -2.18 -12.30 18.20
C TYR A 24 -1.95 -13.42 17.18
N TRP A 25 -2.58 -13.31 16.01
CA TRP A 25 -2.35 -14.25 14.92
C TRP A 25 -0.98 -14.02 14.30
N THR A 26 -0.40 -15.06 13.74
CA THR A 26 0.83 -14.90 12.97
C THR A 26 0.59 -14.09 11.71
N MET A 27 1.62 -13.45 11.13
CA MET A 27 1.51 -12.73 9.85
C MET A 27 0.90 -13.59 8.74
N ARG A 28 1.19 -14.91 8.74
CA ARG A 28 0.66 -15.87 7.77
C ARG A 28 -0.84 -16.14 7.96
N GLN A 29 -1.36 -16.02 9.16
CA GLN A 29 -2.78 -16.21 9.50
C GLN A 29 -3.58 -14.91 9.33
N SER A 30 -2.93 -13.75 9.42
CA SER A 30 -3.55 -12.42 9.32
C SER A 30 -3.82 -12.07 7.85
N VAL A 31 -4.76 -12.79 7.24
CA VAL A 31 -5.07 -12.70 5.80
C VAL A 31 -6.24 -11.78 5.47
N GLY A 32 -6.82 -11.11 6.46
CA GLY A 32 -7.97 -10.22 6.28
C GLY A 32 -9.29 -10.97 6.08
N LEU A 33 -10.22 -10.34 5.37
CA LEU A 33 -11.52 -10.91 5.01
C LEU A 33 -11.46 -11.64 3.67
N LEU A 34 -10.66 -11.13 2.73
CA LEU A 34 -10.58 -11.59 1.35
C LEU A 34 -9.15 -12.02 1.02
N SER A 35 -8.76 -13.22 1.48
CA SER A 35 -7.40 -13.75 1.27
C SER A 35 -6.88 -13.63 -0.18
N PRO A 36 -7.68 -13.86 -1.26
CA PRO A 36 -7.22 -13.65 -2.64
C PRO A 36 -6.86 -12.20 -2.97
N ALA A 37 -7.43 -11.22 -2.25
CA ALA A 37 -7.11 -9.80 -2.44
C ALA A 37 -5.68 -9.46 -2.01
N ASN A 38 -5.03 -10.32 -1.22
CA ASN A 38 -3.65 -10.15 -0.78
C ASN A 38 -2.59 -10.60 -1.80
N ALA A 39 -2.99 -11.07 -2.97
CA ALA A 39 -2.06 -11.42 -4.03
C ALA A 39 -1.29 -10.19 -4.50
N GLU A 40 0.02 -10.31 -4.72
CA GLU A 40 0.89 -9.18 -5.11
C GLU A 40 0.44 -8.51 -6.41
N TRP A 41 -0.10 -9.26 -7.38
CA TRP A 41 -0.64 -8.69 -8.62
C TRP A 41 -1.88 -7.84 -8.40
N VAL A 42 -2.74 -8.20 -7.41
CA VAL A 42 -3.94 -7.41 -7.05
C VAL A 42 -3.50 -6.07 -6.48
N HIS A 43 -2.57 -6.07 -5.52
CA HIS A 43 -2.04 -4.84 -4.93
C HIS A 43 -1.33 -3.97 -5.98
N PHE A 44 -0.56 -4.57 -6.90
CA PHE A 44 0.07 -3.85 -7.99
C PHE A 44 -0.96 -3.11 -8.86
N VAL A 45 -1.96 -3.84 -9.37
CA VAL A 45 -3.03 -3.25 -10.21
C VAL A 45 -3.83 -2.21 -9.43
N TRP A 46 -4.15 -2.50 -8.16
CA TRP A 46 -4.92 -1.60 -7.30
C TRP A 46 -4.22 -0.26 -7.11
N ASN A 47 -2.97 -0.26 -6.67
CA ASN A 47 -2.24 0.97 -6.36
C ASN A 47 -1.97 1.83 -7.60
N TRP A 48 -1.70 1.23 -8.75
CA TRP A 48 -1.65 1.95 -10.02
C TRP A 48 -3.01 2.54 -10.42
N SER A 49 -4.10 1.83 -10.18
CA SER A 49 -5.45 2.34 -10.45
C SER A 49 -5.79 3.52 -9.55
N VAL A 50 -5.43 3.47 -8.26
CA VAL A 50 -5.59 4.59 -7.32
C VAL A 50 -4.77 5.80 -7.78
N LEU A 51 -3.50 5.62 -8.12
CA LEU A 51 -2.63 6.68 -8.61
C LEU A 51 -3.20 7.36 -9.86
N ILE A 52 -3.64 6.59 -10.84
CA ILE A 52 -4.28 7.10 -12.06
C ILE A 52 -5.55 7.87 -11.72
N ALA A 53 -6.40 7.34 -10.83
CA ALA A 53 -7.63 8.02 -10.42
C ALA A 53 -7.34 9.37 -9.73
N VAL A 54 -6.31 9.43 -8.87
CA VAL A 54 -5.88 10.69 -8.22
C VAL A 54 -5.40 11.71 -9.26
N ILE A 55 -4.62 11.27 -10.25
CA ILE A 55 -4.17 12.14 -11.37
C ILE A 55 -5.38 12.68 -12.14
N LEU A 56 -6.36 11.83 -12.45
CA LEU A 56 -7.59 12.24 -13.16
C LEU A 56 -8.42 13.23 -12.35
N LEU A 57 -8.54 13.04 -11.03
CA LEU A 57 -9.23 13.97 -10.12
C LEU A 57 -8.53 15.34 -10.10
N LEU A 58 -7.19 15.37 -10.02
CA LEU A 58 -6.42 16.61 -10.08
C LEU A 58 -6.58 17.32 -11.43
N ARG A 59 -6.58 16.57 -12.54
CA ARG A 59 -6.85 17.12 -13.89
C ARG A 59 -8.29 17.61 -14.03
N GLY A 60 -9.24 16.93 -13.40
CA GLY A 60 -10.66 17.32 -13.32
C GLY A 60 -10.94 18.51 -12.40
N GLY A 61 -9.91 19.12 -11.82
CA GLY A 61 -10.04 20.37 -11.03
C GLY A 61 -10.12 20.17 -9.52
N VAL A 62 -10.07 18.94 -9.01
CA VAL A 62 -10.03 18.66 -7.56
C VAL A 62 -8.64 18.99 -7.01
N ARG A 63 -8.29 20.29 -7.02
CA ARG A 63 -6.94 20.77 -6.69
C ARG A 63 -6.90 21.43 -5.33
N ASN A 64 -6.22 20.79 -4.37
CA ASN A 64 -5.89 21.37 -3.06
C ASN A 64 -4.65 20.66 -2.52
N VAL A 65 -4.06 21.17 -1.45
CA VAL A 65 -2.83 20.62 -0.86
C VAL A 65 -2.96 19.14 -0.49
N TRP A 66 -4.12 18.72 0.01
CA TRP A 66 -4.36 17.34 0.44
C TRP A 66 -4.35 16.36 -0.73
N MET A 67 -4.90 16.78 -1.89
CA MET A 67 -4.85 15.98 -3.12
C MET A 67 -3.44 15.87 -3.70
N TRP A 68 -2.61 16.92 -3.57
CA TRP A 68 -1.20 16.84 -3.97
C TRP A 68 -0.39 15.94 -3.02
N LEU A 69 -0.65 15.99 -1.71
CA LEU A 69 -0.07 15.06 -0.75
C LEU A 69 -0.52 13.62 -1.04
N LEU A 70 -1.79 13.42 -1.37
CA LEU A 70 -2.30 12.10 -1.78
C LEU A 70 -1.60 11.60 -3.04
N LEU A 71 -1.37 12.45 -4.05
CA LEU A 71 -0.62 12.07 -5.25
C LEU A 71 0.79 11.58 -4.90
N LEU A 72 1.48 12.29 -4.00
CA LEU A 72 2.82 11.92 -3.55
C LEU A 72 2.80 10.56 -2.84
N VAL A 73 1.89 10.37 -1.87
CA VAL A 73 1.75 9.13 -1.10
C VAL A 73 1.37 7.95 -2.00
N ALA A 74 0.35 8.11 -2.86
CA ALA A 74 -0.07 7.08 -3.81
C ALA A 74 1.03 6.73 -4.82
N GLY A 75 1.85 7.71 -5.23
CA GLY A 75 3.01 7.48 -6.09
C GLY A 75 4.06 6.60 -5.41
N PHE A 76 4.45 6.90 -4.17
CA PHE A 76 5.38 6.06 -3.41
C PHE A 76 4.79 4.68 -3.14
N HIS A 77 3.50 4.57 -2.82
CA HIS A 77 2.82 3.30 -2.59
C HIS A 77 2.78 2.43 -3.87
N ALA A 78 2.50 3.03 -5.02
CA ALA A 78 2.57 2.33 -6.32
C ALA A 78 4.00 1.83 -6.64
N VAL A 79 5.04 2.60 -6.30
CA VAL A 79 6.44 2.18 -6.44
C VAL A 79 6.76 1.01 -5.50
N GLU A 80 6.31 1.06 -4.25
CA GLU A 80 6.45 -0.04 -3.28
C GLU A 80 5.88 -1.35 -3.84
N HIS A 81 4.62 -1.31 -4.33
CA HIS A 81 3.99 -2.50 -4.90
C HIS A 81 4.54 -2.92 -6.26
N THR A 82 5.10 -2.01 -7.03
CA THR A 82 5.85 -2.37 -8.24
C THR A 82 7.10 -3.17 -7.90
N TYR A 83 7.85 -2.72 -6.89
CA TYR A 83 9.04 -3.43 -6.41
C TYR A 83 8.69 -4.83 -5.89
N THR A 84 7.68 -4.95 -5.01
CA THR A 84 7.25 -6.25 -4.47
C THR A 84 6.75 -7.19 -5.57
N PHE A 85 6.01 -6.67 -6.55
CA PHE A 85 5.51 -7.45 -7.68
C PHE A 85 6.64 -7.98 -8.57
N ILE A 86 7.66 -7.16 -8.89
CA ILE A 86 8.84 -7.59 -9.63
C ILE A 86 9.59 -8.68 -8.86
N ARG A 87 9.83 -8.47 -7.58
CA ARG A 87 10.47 -9.46 -6.69
C ARG A 87 9.69 -10.77 -6.66
N TYR A 88 8.36 -10.69 -6.58
CA TYR A 88 7.48 -11.84 -6.63
C TYR A 88 7.64 -12.64 -7.92
N GLN A 89 7.66 -11.97 -9.09
CA GLN A 89 7.85 -12.64 -10.37
C GLN A 89 9.23 -13.33 -10.46
N MET A 90 10.28 -12.69 -9.94
CA MET A 90 11.63 -13.27 -9.90
C MET A 90 11.66 -14.55 -9.04
N VAL A 91 11.07 -14.50 -7.84
CA VAL A 91 11.00 -15.66 -6.94
C VAL A 91 10.18 -16.79 -7.56
N LEU A 92 9.04 -16.48 -8.20
CA LEU A 92 8.24 -17.50 -8.92
C LEU A 92 9.02 -18.15 -10.06
N ALA A 93 9.78 -17.36 -10.83
CA ALA A 93 10.59 -17.90 -11.91
C ALA A 93 11.67 -18.87 -11.37
N GLU A 94 12.33 -18.50 -10.28
CA GLU A 94 13.32 -19.36 -9.62
C GLU A 94 12.70 -20.66 -9.09
N LEU A 95 11.56 -20.58 -8.41
CA LEU A 95 10.85 -21.74 -7.87
C LEU A 95 10.39 -22.72 -8.95
N ARG A 96 9.91 -22.19 -10.10
CA ARG A 96 9.57 -23.03 -11.26
C ARG A 96 10.76 -23.82 -11.79
N THR A 97 11.97 -23.25 -11.78
CA THR A 97 13.18 -23.99 -12.18
C THR A 97 13.48 -25.14 -11.23
N LEU A 98 13.00 -25.07 -10.00
CA LEU A 98 13.12 -26.12 -8.99
C LEU A 98 11.93 -27.11 -8.97
N GLY A 99 10.98 -26.98 -9.91
CA GLY A 99 9.80 -27.84 -10.00
C GLY A 99 8.74 -27.54 -8.92
N ILE A 100 8.74 -26.33 -8.35
CA ILE A 100 7.83 -25.92 -7.30
C ILE A 100 6.80 -24.93 -7.88
N ASP A 101 5.60 -25.40 -8.23
CA ASP A 101 4.61 -24.63 -8.99
C ASP A 101 3.51 -23.95 -8.14
N ASN A 102 3.34 -24.35 -6.86
CA ASN A 102 2.19 -23.93 -6.05
C ASN A 102 2.61 -23.25 -4.74
N ILE A 103 3.29 -22.10 -4.84
CA ILE A 103 3.57 -21.29 -3.66
C ILE A 103 2.63 -20.10 -3.62
N PRO A 104 1.84 -19.92 -2.55
CA PRO A 104 1.19 -18.66 -2.27
C PRO A 104 2.27 -17.65 -1.91
N ALA A 105 2.74 -16.88 -2.88
CA ALA A 105 3.73 -15.85 -2.66
C ALA A 105 3.03 -14.60 -2.13
N GLN A 106 2.64 -14.67 -0.89
CA GLN A 106 2.20 -13.53 -0.10
C GLN A 106 3.33 -13.17 0.85
N GLY A 107 3.57 -11.87 1.03
CA GLY A 107 4.43 -11.40 2.10
C GLY A 107 5.90 -11.25 1.75
N LEU A 108 6.26 -11.09 0.48
CA LEU A 108 7.62 -10.70 0.12
C LEU A 108 7.93 -9.30 0.65
N PRO A 109 9.16 -9.07 1.16
CA PRO A 109 9.57 -7.75 1.61
C PRO A 109 9.56 -6.73 0.48
N GLY A 110 9.03 -5.53 0.78
CA GLY A 110 9.04 -4.38 -0.11
C GLY A 110 10.30 -3.53 -0.01
N ILE A 111 10.17 -2.25 -0.30
CA ILE A 111 11.23 -1.25 -0.10
C ILE A 111 11.31 -0.86 1.37
N VAL A 112 10.16 -0.60 1.99
CA VAL A 112 10.05 -0.21 3.40
C VAL A 112 9.71 -1.41 4.31
N GLY A 113 9.79 -1.20 5.63
CA GLY A 113 9.61 -2.23 6.65
C GLY A 113 10.92 -2.86 7.09
N ARG A 114 10.87 -3.57 8.23
CA ARG A 114 12.06 -4.16 8.88
C ARG A 114 12.80 -5.19 8.02
N ASP A 115 12.11 -5.82 7.08
CA ASP A 115 12.67 -6.80 6.17
C ASP A 115 12.78 -6.25 4.74
N GLY A 116 12.42 -4.95 4.54
CA GLY A 116 12.44 -4.26 3.27
C GLY A 116 13.85 -3.90 2.79
N TRP A 117 13.93 -3.46 1.54
CA TRP A 117 15.19 -3.08 0.90
C TRP A 117 15.95 -2.00 1.68
N LEU A 118 15.26 -0.96 2.19
CA LEU A 118 15.88 0.11 2.97
C LEU A 118 16.49 -0.38 4.30
N ALA A 119 15.96 -1.45 4.89
CA ALA A 119 16.49 -2.01 6.13
C ALA A 119 17.64 -3.02 5.92
N ARG A 120 17.67 -3.68 4.75
CA ARG A 120 18.50 -4.89 4.54
C ARG A 120 19.53 -4.77 3.43
N SER A 121 19.47 -3.74 2.55
CA SER A 121 20.41 -3.63 1.44
C SER A 121 21.83 -3.32 1.91
N GLU A 122 22.82 -3.76 1.15
CA GLU A 122 24.24 -3.46 1.38
C GLU A 122 24.51 -1.94 1.37
N LEU A 123 23.70 -1.17 0.61
CA LEU A 123 23.84 0.28 0.50
C LEU A 123 23.38 1.03 1.76
N THR A 124 22.47 0.45 2.52
CA THR A 124 21.82 1.13 3.65
C THR A 124 22.16 0.53 5.01
N ARG A 125 22.59 -0.73 5.05
CA ARG A 125 22.78 -1.54 6.28
C ARG A 125 23.62 -0.90 7.36
N ASN A 126 24.60 -0.08 7.00
CA ASN A 126 25.48 0.61 7.96
C ASN A 126 25.20 2.12 8.03
N THR A 127 24.05 2.57 7.60
CA THR A 127 23.64 3.97 7.65
C THR A 127 22.49 4.16 8.65
N TRP A 128 22.19 5.40 8.99
CA TRP A 128 21.05 5.75 9.84
C TRP A 128 19.70 5.36 9.22
N ILE A 129 19.67 5.14 7.91
CA ILE A 129 18.46 4.79 7.15
C ILE A 129 17.88 3.46 7.62
N CYS A 130 18.73 2.45 7.93
CA CYS A 130 18.25 1.14 8.35
C CYS A 130 17.58 1.11 9.73
N GLY A 131 17.67 2.21 10.50
CA GLY A 131 17.08 2.35 11.83
C GLY A 131 15.95 3.36 11.95
N ILE A 132 15.37 3.85 10.84
CA ILE A 132 14.28 4.85 10.89
C ILE A 132 13.01 4.22 11.45
N PRO A 133 12.53 4.67 12.65
CA PRO A 133 11.30 4.13 13.25
C PRO A 133 10.10 4.21 12.32
N GLY A 134 9.31 3.13 12.26
CA GLY A 134 8.11 3.04 11.43
C GLY A 134 8.37 2.81 9.93
N ILE A 135 9.52 3.25 9.41
CA ILE A 135 9.85 3.10 7.98
C ILE A 135 10.67 1.83 7.72
N THR A 136 11.70 1.61 8.53
CA THR A 136 12.59 0.44 8.36
C THR A 136 12.53 -0.54 9.53
N THR A 137 11.71 -0.26 10.54
CA THR A 137 11.55 -1.12 11.73
C THR A 137 10.17 -1.78 11.84
N ALA A 138 9.16 -1.24 11.14
CA ALA A 138 7.81 -1.76 11.17
C ALA A 138 7.68 -3.11 10.46
N VAL A 139 6.77 -3.96 10.92
CA VAL A 139 6.39 -5.19 10.21
C VAL A 139 5.60 -4.84 8.94
N ARG A 140 5.59 -5.73 7.95
CA ARG A 140 4.92 -5.49 6.67
C ARG A 140 3.43 -5.14 6.82
N LEU A 141 2.70 -5.79 7.74
CA LEU A 141 1.29 -5.51 7.99
C LEU A 141 1.07 -4.07 8.45
N ASP A 142 1.94 -3.56 9.34
CA ASP A 142 1.86 -2.17 9.81
C ASP A 142 2.15 -1.19 8.66
N VAL A 143 3.15 -1.48 7.85
CA VAL A 143 3.47 -0.67 6.66
C VAL A 143 2.26 -0.55 5.75
N HIS A 144 1.61 -1.68 5.40
CA HIS A 144 0.43 -1.68 4.53
C HIS A 144 -0.77 -0.98 5.15
N PHE A 145 -1.02 -1.21 6.45
CA PHE A 145 -2.07 -0.51 7.16
C PHE A 145 -1.88 1.01 7.11
N TRP A 146 -0.68 1.50 7.44
CA TRP A 146 -0.42 2.94 7.47
C TRP A 146 -0.46 3.59 6.09
N TRP A 147 0.05 2.94 5.04
CA TRP A 147 -0.12 3.43 3.66
C TRP A 147 -1.59 3.68 3.34
N ASN A 148 -2.44 2.69 3.55
CA ASN A 148 -3.86 2.77 3.22
C ASN A 148 -4.61 3.75 4.13
N ALA A 149 -4.31 3.81 5.43
CA ALA A 149 -4.91 4.74 6.37
C ALA A 149 -4.59 6.20 6.02
N ILE A 150 -3.35 6.50 5.63
CA ILE A 150 -2.94 7.83 5.19
C ILE A 150 -3.64 8.19 3.87
N GLU A 151 -3.67 7.29 2.89
CA GLU A 151 -4.33 7.53 1.60
C GLU A 151 -5.82 7.84 1.75
N ILE A 152 -6.56 7.03 2.51
CA ILE A 152 -8.00 7.29 2.70
C ILE A 152 -8.24 8.59 3.47
N ALA A 153 -7.43 8.91 4.48
CA ALA A 153 -7.54 10.15 5.23
C ALA A 153 -7.29 11.37 4.32
N LEU A 154 -6.23 11.36 3.52
CA LEU A 154 -5.92 12.44 2.57
C LEU A 154 -7.02 12.59 1.50
N LEU A 155 -7.54 11.48 0.99
CA LEU A 155 -8.63 11.47 0.02
C LEU A 155 -9.91 12.09 0.58
N LEU A 156 -10.30 11.71 1.81
CA LEU A 156 -11.48 12.25 2.48
C LEU A 156 -11.36 13.75 2.76
N VAL A 157 -10.23 14.17 3.31
CA VAL A 157 -9.98 15.59 3.59
C VAL A 157 -9.91 16.39 2.29
N GLY A 158 -9.21 15.88 1.28
CA GLY A 158 -9.10 16.53 -0.03
C GLY A 158 -10.44 16.69 -0.73
N ALA A 159 -11.28 15.65 -0.72
CA ALA A 159 -12.64 15.68 -1.25
C ALA A 159 -13.53 16.66 -0.45
N HIS A 160 -13.47 16.63 0.88
CA HIS A 160 -14.23 17.53 1.74
C HIS A 160 -13.89 19.01 1.48
N VAL A 161 -12.61 19.34 1.41
CA VAL A 161 -12.14 20.72 1.11
C VAL A 161 -12.62 21.17 -0.27
N PHE A 162 -12.57 20.28 -1.26
CA PHE A 162 -13.07 20.59 -2.60
C PHE A 162 -14.57 20.86 -2.60
N LEU A 163 -15.38 20.00 -1.97
CA LEU A 163 -16.84 20.14 -1.92
C LEU A 163 -17.29 21.40 -1.18
N ARG A 164 -16.55 21.84 -0.16
CA ARG A 164 -16.84 23.10 0.54
C ARG A 164 -16.57 24.36 -0.30
N LYS A 165 -15.55 24.31 -1.17
CA LYS A 165 -15.15 25.45 -2.02
C LYS A 165 -15.95 25.55 -3.32
N THR A 166 -16.62 24.46 -3.74
CA THR A 166 -17.40 24.44 -4.97
C THR A 166 -18.79 25.04 -4.72
N PRO A 167 -19.20 26.09 -5.47
CA PRO A 167 -20.52 26.68 -5.35
C PRO A 167 -21.65 25.66 -5.56
N PRO A 168 -22.83 25.84 -4.89
CA PRO A 168 -23.90 24.85 -4.97
C PRO A 168 -24.48 24.66 -6.38
N PHE A 169 -24.27 25.61 -7.28
CA PHE A 169 -24.74 25.53 -8.68
C PHE A 169 -23.89 24.64 -9.59
N LEU A 170 -22.72 24.17 -9.12
CA LEU A 170 -21.81 23.28 -9.85
C LEU A 170 -21.70 21.89 -9.20
N LYS A 171 -22.53 21.59 -8.22
CA LYS A 171 -22.70 20.27 -7.60
C LYS A 171 -23.83 19.52 -8.28
#